data_79765694a2ac6d028514ec4523ab655c
#
_entry.id   79765694a2ac6d028514ec4523ab655c
#
_cell.length_a   1.000
_cell.length_b   1.000
_cell.length_c   1.000
_cell.angle_alpha   90.00
_cell.angle_beta   90.00
_cell.angle_gamma   90.00
#
_symmetry.space_group_name_H-M   'P 1'
#
loop_
_entity.id
_entity.type
_entity.pdbx_description
1 polymer ?
#
loop_
_entity_poly.entity_id
_entity_poly.type
_entity_poly.pdbx_seq_one_letter_code
_entity_poly.pdbx_strand_id
1 'polypeptide(L)'
;MKMSRTFTSLALAIACLSGAWAQEYKVPVTNENEKMAEGQYQPHWESLKKHKTPEWFRDAKFGIWAHWGPQCVEGSGDWMAREMYIEGSWAYKYHKEHYGHPSEFGFKDILPLFKAEKWDPDKLVERYKRLGAQYFFVLGNHHDNFDLWDSKYQEWNAVNIGPKRDLIDGWAKAAKKHGLPLGISFHADHAWNWYEPSQRYDVNGPKAGVYYDGKLTKADGKGKWWEGYDPQNLYAQNHPLSDRSWANNRCHSQWGWGNGATLPSKEYVTNFYDRTLDAINRYQPDLIYFDVTVVPFHDISDCGLKIASHFYNKNPRAVMFGKILNDEQRKALTWDVERGAPNEIVEEP
;
A
#
# COMPACT_ATOMS: atom_id res chain seq x y z
N MET A 1 -31.75 -49.36 62.34
CA MET A 1 -30.84 -49.40 61.22
C MET A 1 -31.32 -48.39 60.20
N LYS A 2 -30.73 -47.18 60.17
CA LYS A 2 -31.07 -46.05 59.25
C LYS A 2 -29.99 -46.00 58.19
N MET A 3 -30.34 -46.28 56.96
CA MET A 3 -29.46 -46.11 55.80
C MET A 3 -29.57 -44.60 55.33
N SER A 4 -28.48 -43.88 55.44
CA SER A 4 -28.30 -42.56 54.85
C SER A 4 -27.99 -42.73 53.39
N ARG A 5 -28.77 -42.09 52.50
CA ARG A 5 -28.46 -41.96 51.05
C ARG A 5 -27.88 -40.59 50.82
N THR A 6 -26.58 -40.57 50.53
CA THR A 6 -25.85 -39.39 50.07
C THR A 6 -26.12 -39.18 48.57
N PHE A 7 -26.78 -38.05 48.24
CA PHE A 7 -26.89 -37.61 46.82
C PHE A 7 -25.67 -36.80 46.47
N THR A 8 -24.87 -37.31 45.55
CA THR A 8 -23.77 -36.59 44.96
C THR A 8 -24.31 -35.86 43.73
N SER A 9 -24.45 -34.53 43.84
CA SER A 9 -24.82 -33.66 42.71
C SER A 9 -23.61 -33.44 41.81
N LEU A 10 -23.64 -34.04 40.61
CA LEU A 10 -22.66 -33.80 39.57
C LEU A 10 -23.05 -32.52 38.80
N ALA A 11 -22.40 -31.40 39.09
CA ALA A 11 -22.57 -30.17 38.33
C ALA A 11 -21.82 -30.30 36.98
N LEU A 12 -22.57 -30.46 35.92
CA LEU A 12 -22.06 -30.44 34.54
C LEU A 12 -21.81 -28.99 34.18
N ALA A 13 -20.54 -28.53 34.19
CA ALA A 13 -20.13 -27.24 33.65
C ALA A 13 -20.17 -27.34 32.11
N ILE A 14 -21.24 -26.82 31.51
CA ILE A 14 -21.32 -26.60 30.07
C ILE A 14 -20.40 -25.38 29.77
N ALA A 15 -19.17 -25.65 29.37
CA ALA A 15 -18.34 -24.65 28.77
C ALA A 15 -18.95 -24.28 27.40
N CYS A 16 -19.66 -23.17 27.32
CA CYS A 16 -20.01 -22.55 26.06
C CYS A 16 -18.73 -22.12 25.37
N LEU A 17 -18.13 -22.98 24.57
CA LEU A 17 -17.18 -22.63 23.55
C LEU A 17 -17.96 -21.86 22.49
N SER A 18 -18.02 -20.52 22.64
CA SER A 18 -18.32 -19.62 21.55
C SER A 18 -17.16 -19.72 20.57
N GLY A 19 -17.20 -20.72 19.71
CA GLY A 19 -16.34 -20.81 18.54
C GLY A 19 -16.71 -19.62 17.65
N ALA A 20 -16.02 -18.50 17.82
CA ALA A 20 -15.94 -17.52 16.76
C ALA A 20 -15.30 -18.25 15.58
N TRP A 21 -16.08 -18.52 14.55
CA TRP A 21 -15.58 -19.05 13.30
C TRP A 21 -14.54 -18.04 12.82
N ALA A 22 -13.26 -18.39 12.90
CA ALA A 22 -12.20 -17.56 12.34
C ALA A 22 -12.49 -17.47 10.85
N GLN A 23 -12.61 -16.26 10.32
CA GLN A 23 -12.80 -16.04 8.89
C GLN A 23 -11.61 -16.69 8.18
N GLU A 24 -11.88 -17.66 7.31
CA GLU A 24 -10.85 -18.28 6.49
C GLU A 24 -10.54 -17.37 5.30
N TYR A 25 -9.32 -16.84 5.25
CA TYR A 25 -8.85 -16.00 4.16
C TYR A 25 -8.22 -16.83 3.04
N LYS A 26 -8.48 -16.45 1.79
CA LYS A 26 -7.89 -17.10 0.59
C LYS A 26 -6.37 -16.95 0.56
N VAL A 27 -5.88 -15.77 0.96
CA VAL A 27 -4.46 -15.40 0.92
C VAL A 27 -4.07 -14.74 2.25
N PRO A 28 -3.97 -15.48 3.34
CA PRO A 28 -3.58 -14.93 4.64
C PRO A 28 -2.11 -14.50 4.64
N VAL A 29 -1.76 -13.56 5.51
CA VAL A 29 -0.36 -13.24 5.84
C VAL A 29 0.30 -14.46 6.48
N THR A 30 1.47 -14.86 5.96
CA THR A 30 2.20 -16.05 6.43
C THR A 30 3.70 -15.76 6.50
N ASN A 31 4.41 -16.49 7.38
CA ASN A 31 5.87 -16.36 7.52
C ASN A 31 6.36 -14.92 7.75
N GLU A 32 5.56 -14.12 8.47
CA GLU A 32 5.83 -12.72 8.78
C GLU A 32 7.17 -12.54 9.53
N ASN A 33 7.95 -11.55 9.08
CA ASN A 33 9.19 -11.13 9.75
C ASN A 33 8.92 -10.04 10.77
N GLU A 34 8.02 -9.09 10.44
CA GLU A 34 7.57 -8.07 11.37
C GLU A 34 6.39 -8.60 12.19
N LYS A 35 6.52 -8.59 13.51
CA LYS A 35 5.46 -9.07 14.41
C LYS A 35 4.45 -7.97 14.70
N MET A 36 3.17 -8.30 14.62
CA MET A 36 2.08 -7.42 15.03
C MET A 36 2.27 -7.03 16.51
N ALA A 37 2.13 -5.75 16.82
CA ALA A 37 2.21 -5.27 18.20
C ALA A 37 1.07 -5.86 19.04
N GLU A 38 1.40 -6.36 20.21
CA GLU A 38 0.42 -6.79 21.20
C GLU A 38 -0.33 -5.58 21.77
N GLY A 39 -1.60 -5.77 22.15
CA GLY A 39 -2.40 -4.72 22.75
C GLY A 39 -3.90 -5.03 22.69
N GLN A 40 -4.69 -3.98 22.93
CA GLN A 40 -6.15 -4.12 23.04
C GLN A 40 -6.85 -4.31 21.69
N TYR A 41 -6.21 -3.91 20.58
CA TYR A 41 -6.78 -4.03 19.24
C TYR A 41 -6.33 -5.35 18.61
N GLN A 42 -7.30 -6.17 18.20
CA GLN A 42 -7.08 -7.46 17.55
C GLN A 42 -7.49 -7.35 16.06
N PRO A 43 -6.94 -8.17 15.14
CA PRO A 43 -7.14 -8.06 13.70
C PRO A 43 -8.51 -8.55 13.23
N HIS A 44 -9.56 -7.98 13.79
CA HIS A 44 -10.95 -8.19 13.39
C HIS A 44 -11.80 -6.96 13.69
N TRP A 45 -12.83 -6.72 12.89
CA TRP A 45 -13.65 -5.51 12.93
C TRP A 45 -14.20 -5.19 14.32
N GLU A 46 -14.73 -6.19 15.07
CA GLU A 46 -15.30 -5.99 16.41
C GLU A 46 -14.28 -5.42 17.42
N SER A 47 -13.01 -5.75 17.27
CA SER A 47 -11.96 -5.17 18.10
C SER A 47 -11.57 -3.78 17.62
N LEU A 48 -11.40 -3.60 16.32
CA LEU A 48 -10.96 -2.34 15.73
C LEU A 48 -11.99 -1.21 15.92
N LYS A 49 -13.29 -1.50 15.96
CA LYS A 49 -14.37 -0.54 16.26
C LYS A 49 -14.26 0.13 17.66
N LYS A 50 -13.41 -0.39 18.54
CA LYS A 50 -13.11 0.24 19.82
C LYS A 50 -12.22 1.49 19.68
N HIS A 51 -11.44 1.55 18.58
CA HIS A 51 -10.68 2.74 18.21
C HIS A 51 -11.64 3.85 17.76
N LYS A 52 -11.35 5.08 18.14
CA LYS A 52 -12.12 6.24 17.71
C LYS A 52 -11.19 7.23 17.04
N THR A 53 -11.64 7.78 15.94
CA THR A 53 -10.92 8.89 15.29
C THR A 53 -10.64 9.97 16.32
N PRO A 54 -9.36 10.30 16.58
CA PRO A 54 -9.00 11.20 17.67
C PRO A 54 -9.43 12.64 17.37
N GLU A 55 -9.80 13.37 18.42
CA GLU A 55 -10.28 14.74 18.33
C GLU A 55 -9.26 15.68 17.65
N TRP A 56 -7.96 15.47 17.90
CA TRP A 56 -6.93 16.29 17.27
C TRP A 56 -7.04 16.27 15.73
N PHE A 57 -7.42 15.13 15.13
CA PHE A 57 -7.60 15.03 13.68
C PHE A 57 -8.90 15.70 13.24
N ARG A 58 -9.96 15.53 14.00
CA ARG A 58 -11.25 16.19 13.75
C ARG A 58 -11.11 17.73 13.78
N ASP A 59 -10.25 18.25 14.64
CA ASP A 59 -9.98 19.69 14.76
C ASP A 59 -8.99 20.21 13.69
N ALA A 60 -8.12 19.36 13.16
CA ALA A 60 -7.07 19.74 12.25
C ALA A 60 -7.58 20.36 10.93
N LYS A 61 -8.67 19.86 10.37
CA LYS A 61 -9.41 20.34 9.17
C LYS A 61 -8.59 20.45 7.89
N PHE A 62 -7.31 20.85 7.94
CA PHE A 62 -6.47 21.10 6.76
C PHE A 62 -5.12 20.41 6.89
N GLY A 63 -4.83 19.52 5.94
CA GLY A 63 -3.54 18.88 5.74
C GLY A 63 -3.00 19.09 4.34
N ILE A 64 -1.71 18.85 4.15
CA ILE A 64 -1.06 18.88 2.83
C ILE A 64 -0.47 17.49 2.56
N TRP A 65 -0.55 17.07 1.30
CA TRP A 65 -0.02 15.80 0.84
C TRP A 65 1.03 16.01 -0.26
N ALA A 66 2.23 15.48 -0.06
CA ALA A 66 3.24 15.36 -1.09
C ALA A 66 3.13 13.99 -1.77
N HIS A 67 2.30 13.91 -2.80
CA HIS A 67 2.18 12.73 -3.68
C HIS A 67 3.32 12.77 -4.71
N TRP A 68 4.53 12.38 -4.30
CA TRP A 68 5.76 12.59 -5.04
C TRP A 68 6.67 11.37 -4.97
N GLY A 69 7.17 10.93 -6.13
CA GLY A 69 8.01 9.76 -6.31
C GLY A 69 8.56 9.69 -7.74
N PRO A 70 9.01 8.50 -8.22
CA PRO A 70 9.60 8.31 -9.55
C PRO A 70 8.72 8.77 -10.71
N GLN A 71 7.40 8.80 -10.55
CA GLN A 71 6.46 9.28 -11.56
C GLN A 71 6.72 10.73 -12.00
N CYS A 72 7.40 11.53 -11.18
CA CYS A 72 7.75 12.92 -11.54
C CYS A 72 8.87 13.03 -12.57
N VAL A 73 9.58 11.95 -12.87
CA VAL A 73 10.68 11.96 -13.87
C VAL A 73 10.13 12.26 -15.25
N GLU A 74 9.10 11.54 -15.66
CA GLU A 74 8.44 11.80 -16.93
C GLU A 74 7.42 12.94 -16.84
N GLY A 75 6.73 13.07 -15.70
CA GLY A 75 5.66 14.04 -15.54
C GLY A 75 4.44 13.78 -16.42
N SER A 76 4.29 12.54 -16.89
CA SER A 76 3.21 12.09 -17.78
C SER A 76 1.97 11.55 -17.04
N GLY A 77 1.85 11.85 -15.75
CA GLY A 77 0.81 11.37 -14.85
C GLY A 77 1.36 10.44 -13.78
N ASP A 78 0.61 10.27 -12.70
CA ASP A 78 1.03 9.40 -11.59
C ASP A 78 0.96 7.91 -11.94
N TRP A 79 0.16 7.54 -12.94
CA TRP A 79 0.05 6.18 -13.45
C TRP A 79 1.00 5.86 -14.61
N MET A 80 1.97 6.74 -14.89
CA MET A 80 2.89 6.57 -16.02
C MET A 80 3.58 5.20 -16.04
N ALA A 81 3.98 4.68 -14.88
CA ALA A 81 4.68 3.39 -14.77
C ALA A 81 3.83 2.19 -15.24
N ARG A 82 2.51 2.33 -15.29
CA ARG A 82 1.58 1.37 -15.92
C ARG A 82 1.29 1.73 -17.37
N GLU A 83 0.95 3.00 -17.60
CA GLU A 83 0.40 3.46 -18.88
C GLU A 83 1.46 3.49 -19.98
N MET A 84 2.76 3.58 -19.62
CA MET A 84 3.86 3.43 -20.58
C MET A 84 3.89 2.05 -21.26
N TYR A 85 3.22 1.04 -20.71
CA TYR A 85 3.08 -0.30 -21.27
C TYR A 85 1.76 -0.53 -22.02
N ILE A 86 0.97 0.54 -22.25
CA ILE A 86 -0.31 0.46 -22.98
C ILE A 86 -0.14 1.14 -24.32
N GLU A 87 0.07 0.33 -25.37
CA GLU A 87 0.26 0.82 -26.74
C GLU A 87 -0.81 1.87 -27.10
N GLY A 88 -0.35 3.03 -27.57
CA GLY A 88 -1.22 4.13 -28.01
C GLY A 88 -1.70 5.07 -26.91
N SER A 89 -1.48 4.79 -25.61
CA SER A 89 -1.72 5.74 -24.54
C SER A 89 -0.86 7.00 -24.68
N TRP A 90 -1.20 8.07 -23.96
CA TRP A 90 -0.37 9.26 -23.97
C TRP A 90 0.99 8.99 -23.30
N ALA A 91 1.02 8.32 -22.15
CA ALA A 91 2.26 7.98 -21.46
C ALA A 91 3.15 7.06 -22.29
N TYR A 92 2.59 6.05 -23.01
CA TYR A 92 3.35 5.21 -23.93
C TYR A 92 4.02 6.03 -25.04
N LYS A 93 3.28 6.95 -25.68
CA LYS A 93 3.82 7.79 -26.76
C LYS A 93 4.92 8.71 -26.24
N TYR A 94 4.69 9.37 -25.10
CA TYR A 94 5.66 10.23 -24.46
C TYR A 94 6.93 9.46 -24.08
N HIS A 95 6.78 8.32 -23.39
CA HIS A 95 7.89 7.46 -23.00
C HIS A 95 8.72 7.01 -24.22
N LYS A 96 8.05 6.50 -25.25
CA LYS A 96 8.69 6.01 -26.46
C LYS A 96 9.47 7.09 -27.20
N GLU A 97 8.98 8.32 -27.23
CA GLU A 97 9.63 9.47 -27.86
C GLU A 97 10.88 9.91 -27.10
N HIS A 98 10.85 9.92 -25.77
CA HIS A 98 11.89 10.52 -24.94
C HIS A 98 12.91 9.51 -24.39
N TYR A 99 12.50 8.27 -24.16
CA TYR A 99 13.32 7.23 -23.51
C TYR A 99 13.50 5.96 -24.34
N GLY A 100 12.65 5.75 -25.33
CA GLY A 100 12.70 4.56 -26.18
C GLY A 100 11.55 3.58 -25.89
N HIS A 101 11.60 2.43 -26.56
CA HIS A 101 10.53 1.45 -26.46
C HIS A 101 10.55 0.73 -25.10
N PRO A 102 9.40 0.47 -24.45
CA PRO A 102 9.34 -0.14 -23.11
C PRO A 102 9.94 -1.56 -23.01
N SER A 103 10.20 -2.24 -24.12
CA SER A 103 10.97 -3.50 -24.12
C SER A 103 12.48 -3.32 -23.95
N GLU A 104 13.00 -2.10 -24.15
CA GLU A 104 14.43 -1.78 -24.11
C GLU A 104 14.75 -0.86 -22.94
N PHE A 105 13.85 0.07 -22.64
CA PHE A 105 13.95 1.01 -21.55
C PHE A 105 12.58 1.04 -20.83
N GLY A 106 12.44 0.28 -19.76
CA GLY A 106 11.20 0.17 -19.01
C GLY A 106 11.20 1.01 -17.73
N PHE A 107 10.18 0.83 -16.90
CA PHE A 107 10.05 1.64 -15.68
C PHE A 107 11.24 1.49 -14.73
N LYS A 108 11.82 0.29 -14.58
CA LYS A 108 13.05 0.11 -13.79
C LYS A 108 14.17 1.05 -14.21
N ASP A 109 14.25 1.40 -15.51
CA ASP A 109 15.28 2.27 -16.05
C ASP A 109 15.00 3.76 -15.80
N ILE A 110 13.77 4.11 -15.48
CA ILE A 110 13.38 5.45 -14.99
C ILE A 110 13.87 5.69 -13.55
N LEU A 111 13.92 4.66 -12.70
CA LEU A 111 14.27 4.80 -11.29
C LEU A 111 15.63 5.47 -11.04
N PRO A 112 16.72 5.15 -11.77
CA PRO A 112 17.99 5.85 -11.63
C PRO A 112 17.95 7.34 -12.00
N LEU A 113 16.96 7.78 -12.77
CA LEU A 113 16.78 9.18 -13.18
C LEU A 113 16.08 10.01 -12.11
N PHE A 114 15.37 9.38 -11.18
CA PHE A 114 14.76 10.02 -10.02
C PHE A 114 15.84 10.43 -9.01
N LYS A 115 16.42 11.62 -9.13
CA LYS A 115 17.58 12.05 -8.31
C LYS A 115 17.20 12.80 -7.04
N ALA A 116 16.05 13.44 -6.99
CA ALA A 116 15.60 14.30 -5.88
C ALA A 116 16.63 15.38 -5.48
N GLU A 117 17.37 15.94 -6.45
CA GLU A 117 18.51 16.85 -6.21
C GLU A 117 18.11 18.16 -5.52
N LYS A 118 16.93 18.66 -5.87
CA LYS A 118 16.40 19.93 -5.33
C LYS A 118 15.47 19.73 -4.14
N TRP A 119 15.33 18.50 -3.66
CA TRP A 119 14.45 18.19 -2.54
C TRP A 119 15.05 18.68 -1.22
N ASP A 120 14.35 19.59 -0.58
CA ASP A 120 14.66 20.15 0.74
C ASP A 120 13.41 20.00 1.62
N PRO A 121 13.29 18.88 2.35
CA PRO A 121 12.10 18.59 3.14
C PRO A 121 11.88 19.60 4.26
N ASP A 122 12.94 20.15 4.84
CA ASP A 122 12.85 21.11 5.93
C ASP A 122 12.15 22.41 5.48
N LYS A 123 12.61 23.00 4.36
CA LYS A 123 11.97 24.19 3.78
C LYS A 123 10.55 23.93 3.30
N LEU A 124 10.29 22.76 2.73
CA LEU A 124 8.95 22.42 2.24
C LEU A 124 7.96 22.29 3.38
N VAL A 125 8.31 21.55 4.45
CA VAL A 125 7.42 21.34 5.61
C VAL A 125 7.24 22.66 6.40
N GLU A 126 8.29 23.48 6.54
CA GLU A 126 8.16 24.84 7.08
C GLU A 126 7.12 25.66 6.31
N ARG A 127 7.22 25.63 4.98
CA ARG A 127 6.27 26.33 4.11
C ARG A 127 4.85 25.81 4.28
N TYR A 128 4.66 24.49 4.36
CA TYR A 128 3.34 23.90 4.59
C TYR A 128 2.75 24.31 5.92
N LYS A 129 3.56 24.32 6.98
CA LYS A 129 3.14 24.82 8.30
C LYS A 129 2.70 26.29 8.24
N ARG A 130 3.47 27.14 7.57
CA ARG A 130 3.12 28.56 7.37
C ARG A 130 1.85 28.77 6.55
N LEU A 131 1.51 27.86 5.65
CA LEU A 131 0.26 27.86 4.88
C LEU A 131 -0.93 27.39 5.70
N GLY A 132 -0.74 26.97 6.95
CA GLY A 132 -1.80 26.57 7.86
C GLY A 132 -2.02 25.06 7.98
N ALA A 133 -1.17 24.22 7.35
CA ALA A 133 -1.28 22.78 7.49
C ALA A 133 -1.20 22.36 8.98
N GLN A 134 -2.10 21.46 9.37
CA GLN A 134 -2.17 20.88 10.72
C GLN A 134 -1.62 19.45 10.74
N TYR A 135 -1.47 18.80 9.59
CA TYR A 135 -0.80 17.53 9.39
C TYR A 135 -0.23 17.46 7.98
N PHE A 136 0.66 16.51 7.74
CA PHE A 136 1.37 16.38 6.48
C PHE A 136 1.48 14.90 6.07
N PHE A 137 1.12 14.60 4.83
CA PHE A 137 1.26 13.27 4.25
C PHE A 137 2.40 13.20 3.24
N VAL A 138 3.09 12.05 3.23
CA VAL A 138 4.08 11.68 2.23
C VAL A 138 3.72 10.35 1.59
N LEU A 139 4.18 10.14 0.35
CA LEU A 139 4.10 8.86 -0.32
C LEU A 139 5.20 7.94 0.21
N GLY A 140 4.86 6.78 0.75
CA GLY A 140 5.79 5.71 1.08
C GLY A 140 6.18 4.91 -0.17
N ASN A 141 5.17 4.44 -0.89
CA ASN A 141 5.30 3.86 -2.23
C ASN A 141 4.02 4.09 -3.02
N HIS A 142 4.14 4.14 -4.34
CA HIS A 142 3.01 4.13 -5.27
C HIS A 142 2.69 2.70 -5.72
N HIS A 143 1.72 2.53 -6.62
CA HIS A 143 1.44 1.26 -7.29
C HIS A 143 2.63 0.74 -8.10
N ASP A 144 3.62 1.60 -8.35
CA ASP A 144 4.89 1.26 -9.01
C ASP A 144 5.81 0.37 -8.16
N ASN A 145 5.45 0.12 -6.91
CA ASN A 145 6.12 -0.81 -6.01
C ASN A 145 7.55 -0.40 -5.59
N PHE A 146 7.94 0.87 -5.84
CA PHE A 146 9.23 1.41 -5.43
C PHE A 146 9.12 2.09 -4.07
N ASP A 147 9.92 1.64 -3.08
CA ASP A 147 9.88 2.19 -1.73
C ASP A 147 10.72 3.47 -1.61
N LEU A 148 10.14 4.52 -1.04
CA LEU A 148 10.83 5.80 -0.85
C LEU A 148 11.65 5.88 0.46
N TRP A 149 11.81 4.75 1.17
CA TRP A 149 12.61 4.62 2.39
C TRP A 149 13.64 3.51 2.29
N ASP A 150 14.49 3.38 3.30
CA ASP A 150 15.45 2.28 3.48
C ASP A 150 14.73 0.99 3.91
N SER A 151 13.94 0.43 2.99
CA SER A 151 13.13 -0.75 3.23
C SER A 151 13.99 -2.01 3.39
N LYS A 152 13.72 -2.80 4.44
CA LYS A 152 14.39 -4.09 4.66
C LYS A 152 13.93 -5.17 3.69
N TYR A 153 12.72 -5.05 3.15
CA TYR A 153 12.04 -6.12 2.42
C TYR A 153 11.83 -5.80 0.94
N GLN A 154 12.31 -4.64 0.48
CA GLN A 154 12.27 -4.23 -0.92
C GLN A 154 13.62 -3.65 -1.32
N GLU A 155 14.34 -4.36 -2.19
CA GLU A 155 15.63 -3.89 -2.73
C GLU A 155 15.48 -2.72 -3.72
N TRP A 156 14.31 -2.62 -4.39
CA TRP A 156 13.95 -1.51 -5.24
C TRP A 156 13.44 -0.34 -4.39
N ASN A 157 14.38 0.42 -3.84
CA ASN A 157 14.09 1.52 -2.93
C ASN A 157 15.01 2.74 -3.18
N ALA A 158 14.62 3.89 -2.61
CA ALA A 158 15.29 5.18 -2.82
C ALA A 158 16.71 5.26 -2.23
N VAL A 159 17.09 4.38 -1.31
CA VAL A 159 18.46 4.29 -0.79
C VAL A 159 19.36 3.54 -1.76
N ASN A 160 18.84 2.51 -2.39
CA ASN A 160 19.59 1.66 -3.31
C ASN A 160 19.63 2.23 -4.74
N ILE A 161 18.60 2.96 -5.18
CA ILE A 161 18.46 3.42 -6.56
C ILE A 161 17.98 4.89 -6.56
N GLY A 162 18.42 5.64 -7.55
CA GLY A 162 17.97 7.02 -7.77
C GLY A 162 18.53 8.01 -6.75
N PRO A 163 17.73 8.47 -5.76
CA PRO A 163 18.14 9.49 -4.79
C PRO A 163 19.31 9.09 -3.89
N LYS A 164 19.55 7.80 -3.68
CA LYS A 164 20.57 7.25 -2.78
C LYS A 164 20.44 7.76 -1.34
N ARG A 165 19.21 7.93 -0.89
CA ARG A 165 18.89 8.38 0.48
C ARG A 165 17.46 8.00 0.87
N ASP A 166 17.23 7.90 2.17
CA ASP A 166 15.93 7.67 2.76
C ASP A 166 15.10 8.97 2.74
N LEU A 167 14.12 9.03 1.83
CA LEU A 167 13.28 10.20 1.67
C LEU A 167 12.25 10.31 2.80
N ILE A 168 11.75 9.17 3.30
CA ILE A 168 10.76 9.18 4.39
C ILE A 168 11.40 9.64 5.70
N ASP A 169 12.64 9.24 5.99
CA ASP A 169 13.39 9.75 7.15
C ASP A 169 13.55 11.27 7.09
N GLY A 170 13.90 11.81 5.91
CA GLY A 170 14.00 13.26 5.73
C GLY A 170 12.68 13.99 5.98
N TRP A 171 11.57 13.49 5.44
CA TRP A 171 10.25 14.04 5.69
C TRP A 171 9.83 13.92 7.17
N ALA A 172 10.09 12.78 7.81
CA ALA A 172 9.74 12.55 9.21
C ALA A 172 10.49 13.50 10.15
N LYS A 173 11.79 13.72 9.91
CA LYS A 173 12.59 14.69 10.66
C LYS A 173 12.07 16.12 10.49
N ALA A 174 11.71 16.51 9.26
CA ALA A 174 11.15 17.82 8.99
C ALA A 174 9.76 18.00 9.64
N ALA A 175 8.87 17.03 9.52
CA ALA A 175 7.55 17.05 10.14
C ALA A 175 7.67 17.21 11.67
N LYS A 176 8.55 16.42 12.30
CA LYS A 176 8.82 16.51 13.75
C LYS A 176 9.37 17.89 14.13
N LYS A 177 10.33 18.43 13.38
CA LYS A 177 10.93 19.76 13.64
C LYS A 177 9.90 20.87 13.61
N HIS A 178 8.96 20.83 12.67
CA HIS A 178 7.93 21.87 12.50
C HIS A 178 6.61 21.54 13.23
N GLY A 179 6.56 20.47 14.01
CA GLY A 179 5.40 20.10 14.83
C GLY A 179 4.16 19.76 13.99
N LEU A 180 4.33 19.04 12.88
CA LEU A 180 3.25 18.49 12.08
C LEU A 180 3.16 16.97 12.31
N PRO A 181 1.98 16.44 12.66
CA PRO A 181 1.72 15.00 12.56
C PRO A 181 2.05 14.48 11.16
N LEU A 182 2.75 13.33 11.10
CA LEU A 182 3.18 12.71 9.85
C LEU A 182 2.21 11.62 9.41
N GLY A 183 1.77 11.69 8.18
CA GLY A 183 1.09 10.61 7.47
C GLY A 183 1.99 9.95 6.43
N ILE A 184 1.84 8.63 6.28
CA ILE A 184 2.48 7.88 5.19
C ILE A 184 1.42 7.13 4.41
N SER A 185 1.47 7.22 3.06
CA SER A 185 0.58 6.45 2.19
C SER A 185 1.29 5.29 1.51
N PHE A 186 0.61 4.16 1.42
CA PHE A 186 1.10 2.93 0.80
C PHE A 186 0.11 2.47 -0.26
N HIS A 187 0.58 2.26 -1.49
CA HIS A 187 -0.26 1.92 -2.64
C HIS A 187 0.17 0.60 -3.31
N ALA A 188 1.25 -0.02 -2.83
CA ALA A 188 1.86 -1.16 -3.52
C ALA A 188 1.07 -2.48 -3.38
N ASP A 189 0.01 -2.55 -2.60
CA ASP A 189 -0.83 -3.76 -2.51
C ASP A 189 -1.48 -4.15 -3.84
N HIS A 190 -1.72 -3.18 -4.72
CA HIS A 190 -2.24 -3.41 -6.07
C HIS A 190 -1.18 -3.54 -7.16
N ALA A 191 0.12 -3.40 -6.89
CA ALA A 191 1.16 -3.53 -7.90
C ALA A 191 1.07 -4.87 -8.66
N TRP A 192 0.63 -5.93 -7.99
CA TRP A 192 0.42 -7.27 -8.54
C TRP A 192 -0.38 -7.28 -9.85
N ASN A 193 -1.54 -6.69 -9.88
CA ASN A 193 -2.38 -6.63 -11.07
C ASN A 193 -2.33 -5.30 -11.80
N TRP A 194 -1.86 -4.24 -11.13
CA TRP A 194 -1.68 -2.93 -11.73
C TRP A 194 -0.60 -2.92 -12.83
N TYR A 195 0.47 -3.69 -12.65
CA TYR A 195 1.55 -3.81 -13.63
C TYR A 195 1.29 -4.81 -14.77
N GLU A 196 0.17 -5.50 -14.83
CA GLU A 196 -0.12 -6.50 -15.86
C GLU A 196 0.12 -6.04 -17.32
N PRO A 197 -0.09 -4.78 -17.71
CA PRO A 197 0.30 -4.34 -19.06
C PRO A 197 1.77 -4.55 -19.39
N SER A 198 2.66 -4.54 -18.41
CA SER A 198 4.09 -4.78 -18.62
C SER A 198 4.45 -6.22 -19.04
N GLN A 199 3.52 -7.17 -18.89
CA GLN A 199 3.68 -8.54 -19.38
C GLN A 199 3.44 -8.67 -20.88
N ARG A 200 3.07 -7.59 -21.57
CA ARG A 200 2.55 -7.60 -22.94
C ARG A 200 3.54 -7.08 -23.95
N TYR A 201 3.07 -6.75 -25.15
CA TYR A 201 3.84 -6.30 -26.29
C TYR A 201 2.98 -5.39 -27.17
N ASP A 202 3.62 -4.64 -28.07
CA ASP A 202 2.92 -3.90 -29.11
C ASP A 202 2.24 -4.86 -30.09
N VAL A 203 1.00 -4.55 -30.46
CA VAL A 203 0.27 -5.29 -31.49
C VAL A 203 0.68 -4.82 -32.88
N ASN A 204 1.12 -3.55 -33.01
CA ASN A 204 1.44 -2.90 -34.26
C ASN A 204 2.86 -2.32 -34.27
N GLY A 205 3.35 -2.03 -35.49
CA GLY A 205 4.63 -1.33 -35.69
C GLY A 205 5.87 -2.22 -35.67
N PRO A 206 7.07 -1.63 -35.71
CA PRO A 206 8.33 -2.36 -35.90
C PRO A 206 8.74 -3.24 -34.71
N LYS A 207 8.13 -3.06 -33.54
CA LYS A 207 8.35 -3.88 -32.34
C LYS A 207 7.17 -4.80 -32.03
N ALA A 208 6.23 -4.98 -32.97
CA ALA A 208 5.08 -5.86 -32.76
C ALA A 208 5.52 -7.27 -32.32
N GLY A 209 4.91 -7.79 -31.25
CA GLY A 209 5.23 -9.09 -30.67
C GLY A 209 6.49 -9.12 -29.79
N VAL A 210 7.21 -8.01 -29.63
CA VAL A 210 8.35 -7.93 -28.70
C VAL A 210 7.82 -7.61 -27.30
N TYR A 211 7.97 -8.55 -26.37
CA TYR A 211 7.50 -8.37 -25.00
C TYR A 211 8.17 -7.20 -24.32
N TYR A 212 7.40 -6.48 -23.52
CA TYR A 212 7.89 -5.47 -22.58
C TYR A 212 8.71 -6.13 -21.46
N ASP A 213 9.27 -5.33 -20.57
CA ASP A 213 10.25 -5.80 -19.59
C ASP A 213 9.65 -6.36 -18.28
N GLY A 214 8.32 -6.38 -18.12
CA GLY A 214 7.67 -6.86 -16.91
C GLY A 214 7.89 -8.33 -16.54
N LYS A 215 8.35 -9.16 -17.52
CA LYS A 215 8.65 -10.58 -17.30
C LYS A 215 10.14 -10.86 -17.11
N LEU A 216 11.00 -9.84 -17.08
CA LEU A 216 12.42 -10.02 -16.83
C LEU A 216 12.66 -10.63 -15.45
N THR A 217 13.72 -11.41 -15.34
CA THR A 217 14.16 -12.08 -14.14
C THR A 217 15.54 -11.60 -13.71
N LYS A 218 15.97 -11.92 -12.51
CA LYS A 218 17.32 -11.61 -12.02
C LYS A 218 18.43 -12.04 -12.98
N ALA A 219 18.25 -13.17 -13.68
CA ALA A 219 19.25 -13.69 -14.62
C ALA A 219 19.46 -12.78 -15.85
N ASP A 220 18.42 -12.05 -16.27
CA ASP A 220 18.48 -11.11 -17.40
C ASP A 220 19.31 -9.85 -17.09
N GLY A 221 19.64 -9.63 -15.84
CA GLY A 221 20.44 -8.50 -15.35
C GLY A 221 21.93 -8.60 -15.58
N LYS A 222 22.45 -9.75 -15.99
CA LYS A 222 23.88 -9.95 -16.15
C LYS A 222 24.51 -8.92 -17.11
N GLY A 223 25.50 -8.18 -16.62
CA GLY A 223 26.17 -7.12 -17.38
C GLY A 223 25.35 -5.82 -17.53
N LYS A 224 24.19 -5.70 -16.88
CA LYS A 224 23.36 -4.49 -16.89
C LYS A 224 23.51 -3.71 -15.59
N TRP A 225 23.04 -2.46 -15.56
CA TRP A 225 23.11 -1.60 -14.38
C TRP A 225 22.38 -2.17 -13.16
N TRP A 226 21.37 -3.02 -13.40
CA TRP A 226 20.56 -3.67 -12.37
C TRP A 226 20.98 -5.11 -12.07
N GLU A 227 22.22 -5.49 -12.45
CA GLU A 227 22.75 -6.80 -12.10
C GLU A 227 22.70 -7.00 -10.58
N GLY A 228 22.17 -8.16 -10.16
CA GLY A 228 21.96 -8.47 -8.75
C GLY A 228 20.55 -8.17 -8.22
N TYR A 229 19.81 -7.26 -8.83
CA TYR A 229 18.41 -7.00 -8.52
C TYR A 229 17.48 -7.98 -9.24
N ASP A 230 16.37 -8.34 -8.59
CA ASP A 230 15.32 -9.12 -9.25
C ASP A 230 14.18 -8.19 -9.71
N PRO A 231 13.95 -8.03 -11.04
CA PRO A 231 12.83 -7.23 -11.53
C PRO A 231 11.46 -7.72 -11.04
N GLN A 232 11.33 -9.00 -10.65
CA GLN A 232 10.08 -9.51 -10.11
C GLN A 232 9.76 -8.97 -8.72
N ASN A 233 10.76 -8.51 -7.96
CA ASN A 233 10.52 -7.77 -6.71
C ASN A 233 9.93 -6.37 -6.96
N LEU A 234 10.14 -5.80 -8.16
CA LEU A 234 9.52 -4.53 -8.58
C LEU A 234 8.18 -4.75 -9.28
N TYR A 235 8.19 -5.51 -10.37
CA TYR A 235 7.03 -5.67 -11.25
C TYR A 235 5.99 -6.65 -10.69
N ALA A 236 6.41 -7.66 -9.94
CA ALA A 236 5.55 -8.72 -9.39
C ALA A 236 4.70 -9.44 -10.48
N GLN A 237 5.27 -9.66 -11.67
CA GLN A 237 4.52 -10.14 -12.85
C GLN A 237 4.76 -11.61 -13.20
N ASN A 238 5.25 -12.42 -12.26
CA ASN A 238 5.40 -13.86 -12.45
C ASN A 238 4.10 -14.62 -12.14
N HIS A 239 3.01 -14.19 -12.78
CA HIS A 239 1.67 -14.78 -12.61
C HIS A 239 0.85 -14.66 -13.92
N PRO A 240 -0.25 -15.42 -14.08
CA PRO A 240 -1.17 -15.24 -15.20
C PRO A 240 -1.85 -13.86 -15.16
N LEU A 241 -2.19 -13.35 -16.35
CA LEU A 241 -2.98 -12.12 -16.44
C LEU A 241 -4.38 -12.30 -15.84
N SER A 242 -4.88 -11.27 -15.22
CA SER A 242 -6.27 -11.19 -14.76
C SER A 242 -7.25 -11.26 -15.94
N ASP A 243 -8.45 -11.77 -15.67
CA ASP A 243 -9.54 -11.74 -16.65
C ASP A 243 -9.80 -10.29 -17.09
N ARG A 244 -9.98 -10.09 -18.40
CA ARG A 244 -10.25 -8.78 -19.00
C ARG A 244 -9.16 -7.71 -18.76
N SER A 245 -7.92 -8.12 -18.48
CA SER A 245 -6.81 -7.18 -18.28
C SER A 245 -6.58 -6.23 -19.47
N TRP A 246 -7.18 -6.53 -20.64
CA TRP A 246 -7.18 -5.69 -21.84
C TRP A 246 -8.43 -4.86 -22.07
N ALA A 247 -9.55 -5.15 -21.43
CA ALA A 247 -10.78 -4.45 -21.69
C ALA A 247 -10.64 -2.97 -21.28
N ASN A 248 -10.64 -2.08 -22.25
CA ASN A 248 -10.67 -0.62 -22.10
C ASN A 248 -9.41 0.04 -21.52
N ASN A 249 -8.21 -0.57 -21.66
CA ASN A 249 -6.97 -0.05 -21.05
C ASN A 249 -7.09 0.19 -19.53
N ARG A 250 -8.19 -0.26 -18.93
CA ARG A 250 -8.46 -0.20 -17.50
C ARG A 250 -8.73 -1.61 -17.03
N CYS A 251 -7.85 -2.16 -16.25
CA CYS A 251 -8.13 -3.39 -15.55
C CYS A 251 -9.15 -3.10 -14.45
N HIS A 252 -10.45 -3.30 -14.72
CA HIS A 252 -11.51 -3.14 -13.72
C HIS A 252 -11.35 -4.10 -12.55
N SER A 253 -10.60 -5.19 -12.72
CA SER A 253 -10.28 -6.13 -11.66
C SER A 253 -9.19 -5.66 -10.71
N GLN A 254 -8.45 -4.60 -11.04
CA GLN A 254 -7.33 -4.14 -10.19
C GLN A 254 -7.76 -3.65 -8.80
N TRP A 255 -9.01 -3.22 -8.64
CA TRP A 255 -9.55 -2.69 -7.38
C TRP A 255 -10.42 -3.67 -6.60
N GLY A 256 -10.61 -4.87 -7.10
CA GLY A 256 -11.45 -5.86 -6.45
C GLY A 256 -11.00 -7.28 -6.77
N TRP A 257 -10.64 -8.03 -5.77
CA TRP A 257 -10.13 -9.39 -5.88
C TRP A 257 -11.19 -10.43 -6.27
N GLY A 258 -12.45 -10.06 -6.28
CA GLY A 258 -13.58 -10.94 -6.65
C GLY A 258 -13.97 -10.93 -8.14
N ASN A 259 -13.40 -10.04 -8.97
CA ASN A 259 -13.88 -9.74 -10.31
C ASN A 259 -12.96 -10.26 -11.42
N GLY A 260 -12.37 -11.45 -11.24
CA GLY A 260 -11.45 -12.03 -12.22
C GLY A 260 -10.00 -11.55 -12.09
N ALA A 261 -9.67 -10.81 -11.05
CA ALA A 261 -8.29 -10.49 -10.71
C ALA A 261 -7.53 -11.76 -10.32
N THR A 262 -6.33 -11.92 -10.86
CA THR A 262 -5.42 -12.98 -10.42
C THR A 262 -5.05 -12.74 -8.96
N LEU A 263 -5.34 -13.73 -8.09
CA LEU A 263 -5.02 -13.62 -6.66
C LEU A 263 -3.51 -13.50 -6.46
N PRO A 264 -3.07 -12.61 -5.55
CA PRO A 264 -1.67 -12.47 -5.22
C PRO A 264 -1.14 -13.71 -4.51
N SER A 265 0.16 -13.92 -4.58
CA SER A 265 0.78 -14.99 -3.79
C SER A 265 0.81 -14.63 -2.30
N LYS A 266 0.91 -15.63 -1.43
CA LYS A 266 1.06 -15.41 0.02
C LYS A 266 2.35 -14.65 0.34
N GLU A 267 3.40 -14.90 -0.41
CA GLU A 267 4.69 -14.22 -0.29
C GLU A 267 4.56 -12.73 -0.60
N TYR A 268 3.82 -12.37 -1.67
CA TYR A 268 3.57 -10.98 -2.02
C TYR A 268 2.77 -10.24 -0.95
N VAL A 269 1.69 -10.84 -0.46
CA VAL A 269 0.86 -10.27 0.61
C VAL A 269 1.66 -10.11 1.90
N THR A 270 2.47 -11.13 2.26
CA THR A 270 3.32 -11.08 3.46
C THR A 270 4.44 -10.02 3.31
N ASN A 271 5.06 -9.92 2.12
CA ASN A 271 6.07 -8.90 1.85
C ASN A 271 5.48 -7.48 2.00
N PHE A 272 4.29 -7.22 1.46
CA PHE A 272 3.60 -5.94 1.65
C PHE A 272 3.32 -5.64 3.13
N TYR A 273 2.87 -6.65 3.88
CA TYR A 273 2.66 -6.54 5.32
C TYR A 273 3.96 -6.17 6.05
N ASP A 274 5.04 -6.93 5.83
CA ASP A 274 6.33 -6.70 6.48
C ASP A 274 6.91 -5.32 6.15
N ARG A 275 6.84 -4.88 4.89
CA ARG A 275 7.26 -3.54 4.45
C ARG A 275 6.47 -2.43 5.15
N THR A 276 5.17 -2.59 5.25
CA THR A 276 4.30 -1.59 5.88
C THR A 276 4.59 -1.49 7.38
N LEU A 277 4.76 -2.63 8.07
CA LEU A 277 5.13 -2.62 9.48
C LEU A 277 6.55 -2.09 9.73
N ASP A 278 7.52 -2.40 8.86
CA ASP A 278 8.87 -1.80 8.92
C ASP A 278 8.80 -0.27 8.89
N ALA A 279 8.03 0.30 7.96
CA ALA A 279 7.86 1.74 7.87
C ALA A 279 7.13 2.32 9.10
N ILE A 280 6.05 1.69 9.57
CA ILE A 280 5.34 2.11 10.79
C ILE A 280 6.27 2.07 12.00
N ASN A 281 7.02 1.00 12.17
CA ASN A 281 7.93 0.85 13.31
C ASN A 281 9.10 1.85 13.27
N ARG A 282 9.60 2.17 12.10
CA ARG A 282 10.76 3.04 11.91
C ARG A 282 10.40 4.52 12.04
N TYR A 283 9.32 4.96 11.39
CA TYR A 283 8.99 6.39 11.31
C TYR A 283 7.87 6.83 12.26
N GLN A 284 7.15 5.88 12.85
CA GLN A 284 6.09 6.14 13.83
C GLN A 284 5.08 7.22 13.35
N PRO A 285 4.46 7.03 12.17
CA PRO A 285 3.51 8.00 11.66
C PRO A 285 2.29 8.13 12.57
N ASP A 286 1.63 9.30 12.53
CA ASP A 286 0.36 9.54 13.19
C ASP A 286 -0.83 9.13 12.31
N LEU A 287 -0.64 9.10 11.00
CA LEU A 287 -1.67 8.77 10.03
C LEU A 287 -1.11 7.77 9.00
N ILE A 288 -1.94 6.83 8.57
CA ILE A 288 -1.65 5.98 7.42
C ILE A 288 -2.82 5.96 6.44
N TYR A 289 -2.48 5.82 5.17
CA TYR A 289 -3.44 5.79 4.08
C TYR A 289 -3.08 4.70 3.09
N PHE A 290 -4.10 4.05 2.56
CA PHE A 290 -3.98 3.06 1.49
C PHE A 290 -4.90 3.45 0.34
N ASP A 291 -4.37 3.48 -0.88
CA ASP A 291 -5.17 3.77 -2.07
C ASP A 291 -5.93 2.54 -2.55
N VAL A 292 -6.83 2.06 -1.70
CA VAL A 292 -7.58 0.80 -1.90
C VAL A 292 -9.01 0.93 -1.41
N THR A 293 -9.84 -0.05 -1.74
CA THR A 293 -11.17 -0.20 -1.16
C THR A 293 -11.07 -0.86 0.21
N VAL A 294 -11.64 -0.27 1.23
CA VAL A 294 -11.69 -0.70 2.62
C VAL A 294 -10.29 -0.74 3.26
N VAL A 295 -9.52 -1.81 3.12
CA VAL A 295 -8.15 -2.00 3.62
C VAL A 295 -7.35 -2.88 2.65
N PRO A 296 -6.00 -2.88 2.70
CA PRO A 296 -5.18 -3.71 1.82
C PRO A 296 -5.62 -5.17 1.77
N PHE A 297 -5.75 -5.68 0.56
CA PHE A 297 -6.19 -7.06 0.25
C PHE A 297 -7.55 -7.46 0.84
N HIS A 298 -8.44 -6.48 1.08
CA HIS A 298 -9.80 -6.79 1.48
C HIS A 298 -10.53 -7.43 0.27
N ASP A 299 -11.24 -8.50 0.41
CA ASP A 299 -11.64 -9.34 1.54
C ASP A 299 -10.87 -10.69 1.58
N ILE A 300 -9.82 -10.81 0.77
CA ILE A 300 -9.10 -12.08 0.55
C ILE A 300 -8.02 -12.36 1.61
N SER A 301 -7.61 -11.35 2.39
CA SER A 301 -6.53 -11.47 3.38
C SER A 301 -6.85 -10.74 4.69
N ASP A 302 -6.21 -11.22 5.76
CA ASP A 302 -6.16 -10.55 7.07
C ASP A 302 -5.13 -9.42 7.14
N CYS A 303 -4.38 -9.18 6.06
CA CYS A 303 -3.27 -8.23 5.99
C CYS A 303 -3.66 -6.84 6.50
N GLY A 304 -4.69 -6.22 5.92
CA GLY A 304 -5.12 -4.87 6.29
C GLY A 304 -5.61 -4.77 7.73
N LEU A 305 -6.27 -5.80 8.25
CA LEU A 305 -6.73 -5.84 9.64
C LEU A 305 -5.57 -6.01 10.63
N LYS A 306 -4.55 -6.80 10.28
CA LYS A 306 -3.31 -6.94 11.05
C LYS A 306 -2.54 -5.62 11.09
N ILE A 307 -2.43 -4.91 9.96
CA ILE A 307 -1.80 -3.59 9.90
C ILE A 307 -2.54 -2.60 10.79
N ALA A 308 -3.88 -2.52 10.69
CA ALA A 308 -4.69 -1.64 11.52
C ALA A 308 -4.51 -1.95 13.02
N SER A 309 -4.53 -3.23 13.38
CA SER A 309 -4.31 -3.69 14.76
C SER A 309 -2.94 -3.26 15.28
N HIS A 310 -1.88 -3.53 14.50
CA HIS A 310 -0.52 -3.12 14.83
C HIS A 310 -0.43 -1.60 15.03
N PHE A 311 -0.96 -0.83 14.08
CA PHE A 311 -0.87 0.62 14.07
C PHE A 311 -1.58 1.26 15.28
N TYR A 312 -2.80 0.82 15.59
CA TYR A 312 -3.55 1.30 16.74
C TYR A 312 -2.95 0.87 18.10
N ASN A 313 -2.35 -0.32 18.16
CA ASN A 313 -1.63 -0.77 19.36
C ASN A 313 -0.34 0.02 19.60
N LYS A 314 0.35 0.46 18.54
CA LYS A 314 1.55 1.31 18.63
C LYS A 314 1.21 2.76 19.00
N ASN A 315 0.12 3.29 18.47
CA ASN A 315 -0.30 4.67 18.70
C ASN A 315 -1.83 4.75 18.84
N PRO A 316 -2.38 4.82 20.07
CA PRO A 316 -3.83 4.93 20.28
C PRO A 316 -4.46 6.23 19.74
N ARG A 317 -3.64 7.21 19.33
CA ARG A 317 -4.08 8.46 18.71
C ARG A 317 -3.89 8.48 17.20
N ALA A 318 -3.56 7.33 16.61
CA ALA A 318 -3.35 7.17 15.18
C ALA A 318 -4.65 7.29 14.38
N VAL A 319 -4.50 7.64 13.09
CA VAL A 319 -5.61 7.72 12.13
C VAL A 319 -5.30 6.83 10.94
N MET A 320 -6.18 5.87 10.66
CA MET A 320 -6.12 5.06 9.46
C MET A 320 -7.36 5.32 8.61
N PHE A 321 -7.14 5.57 7.33
CA PHE A 321 -8.21 5.86 6.37
C PHE A 321 -8.66 4.61 5.63
N GLY A 322 -9.92 4.64 5.20
CA GLY A 322 -10.48 3.64 4.30
C GLY A 322 -11.50 4.25 3.35
N LYS A 323 -11.53 3.74 2.12
CA LYS A 323 -12.50 4.12 1.08
C LYS A 323 -13.64 3.12 1.00
N ILE A 324 -14.80 3.57 0.52
CA ILE A 324 -15.97 2.70 0.24
C ILE A 324 -16.33 1.84 1.47
N LEU A 325 -16.37 2.47 2.63
CA LEU A 325 -16.66 1.82 3.90
C LEU A 325 -18.17 1.67 4.10
N ASN A 326 -18.60 0.51 4.59
CA ASN A 326 -19.92 0.35 5.16
C ASN A 326 -20.00 0.94 6.60
N ASP A 327 -21.19 1.05 7.17
CA ASP A 327 -21.40 1.69 8.46
C ASP A 327 -20.63 1.03 9.62
N GLU A 328 -20.40 -0.28 9.56
CA GLU A 328 -19.63 -0.98 10.58
C GLU A 328 -18.12 -0.71 10.45
N GLN A 329 -17.61 -0.62 9.23
CA GLN A 329 -16.21 -0.31 8.95
C GLN A 329 -15.87 1.15 9.29
N ARG A 330 -16.80 2.09 9.09
CA ARG A 330 -16.66 3.51 9.51
C ARG A 330 -16.49 3.69 11.02
N LYS A 331 -16.93 2.72 11.80
CA LYS A 331 -16.69 2.73 13.27
C LYS A 331 -15.23 2.40 13.64
N ALA A 332 -14.46 1.82 12.70
CA ALA A 332 -13.08 1.37 12.91
C ALA A 332 -12.05 2.21 12.17
N LEU A 333 -12.44 2.84 11.06
CA LEU A 333 -11.57 3.59 10.16
C LEU A 333 -12.17 4.97 9.88
N THR A 334 -11.30 5.96 9.66
CA THR A 334 -11.72 7.26 9.18
C THR A 334 -12.11 7.16 7.70
N TRP A 335 -13.30 7.63 7.36
CA TRP A 335 -13.80 7.55 5.98
C TRP A 335 -13.12 8.56 5.08
N ASP A 336 -12.50 8.08 4.00
CA ASP A 336 -11.96 8.90 2.92
C ASP A 336 -12.98 9.06 1.77
N VAL A 337 -13.23 10.30 1.39
CA VAL A 337 -14.07 10.68 0.25
C VAL A 337 -13.17 11.29 -0.83
N GLU A 338 -12.51 10.45 -1.61
CA GLU A 338 -11.59 10.90 -2.66
C GLU A 338 -12.31 11.55 -3.84
N ARG A 339 -13.46 10.98 -4.24
CA ARG A 339 -14.21 11.42 -5.42
C ARG A 339 -15.67 11.58 -5.08
N GLY A 340 -16.20 12.74 -5.37
CA GLY A 340 -17.56 13.14 -5.03
C GLY A 340 -17.61 13.94 -3.73
N ALA A 341 -18.80 14.40 -3.40
CA ALA A 341 -19.09 15.04 -2.13
C ALA A 341 -20.28 14.29 -1.50
N PRO A 342 -20.32 14.12 -0.19
CA PRO A 342 -21.52 13.67 0.47
C PRO A 342 -22.65 14.68 0.19
N ASN A 343 -23.84 14.18 -0.06
CA ASN A 343 -25.02 15.04 -0.28
C ASN A 343 -25.49 15.71 1.02
N GLU A 344 -24.91 15.34 2.14
CA GLU A 344 -25.27 15.78 3.49
C GLU A 344 -24.01 16.15 4.28
N ILE A 345 -24.17 16.98 5.29
CA ILE A 345 -23.10 17.23 6.25
C ILE A 345 -22.85 15.93 7.03
N VAL A 346 -21.64 15.42 6.93
CA VAL A 346 -21.21 14.25 7.71
C VAL A 346 -20.73 14.75 9.07
N GLU A 347 -21.47 14.46 10.12
CA GLU A 347 -21.14 14.90 11.48
C GLU A 347 -19.93 14.16 12.05
N GLU A 348 -19.69 12.92 11.58
CA GLU A 348 -18.51 12.11 11.94
C GLU A 348 -17.71 11.74 10.69
N PRO A 349 -16.41 11.99 10.67
CA PRO A 349 -15.52 11.61 9.58
C PRO A 349 -15.31 10.10 9.51
#